data_05de4bb32589d1f7aa9d4f5bafbcccd2
#
_entry.id   05de4bb32589d1f7aa9d4f5bafbcccd2
#
_cell.length_a   1.000
_cell.length_b   1.000
_cell.length_c   1.000
_cell.angle_alpha   90.00
_cell.angle_beta   90.00
_cell.angle_gamma   90.00
#
_symmetry.space_group_name_H-M   'P 1'
#
loop_
_entity.id
_entity.type
_entity.pdbx_description
1 polymer ?
#
loop_
_entity_poly.entity_id
_entity_poly.type
_entity_poly.pdbx_seq_one_letter_code
_entity_poly.pdbx_strand_id
1 'polypeptide(L)'
;MVSVKPGVSIRGARPEIILAIQIVADYLREKGKDLIITSLTEGKHSSGSLHYVGQAFDFRDPDLDITPLSLRLGAEFDIVDEKTHIHVEFQPKTQCQ
;
A
#
# COMPACT_ATOMS: atom_id res chain seq x y z
N MET A 1 -0.38 -0.67 15.22
CA MET A 1 -1.04 0.64 15.02
C MET A 1 -0.76 1.15 13.62
N VAL A 2 -1.72 1.80 13.02
CA VAL A 2 -1.56 2.44 11.72
C VAL A 2 -1.40 3.93 11.93
N SER A 3 -0.35 4.51 11.36
CA SER A 3 -0.09 5.94 11.39
C SER A 3 -0.01 6.47 9.97
N VAL A 4 -0.31 7.75 9.80
CA VAL A 4 -0.26 8.41 8.52
C VAL A 4 0.71 9.59 8.67
N LYS A 5 1.70 9.66 7.78
CA LYS A 5 2.64 10.77 7.79
C LYS A 5 1.89 12.08 7.57
N PRO A 6 2.30 13.18 8.24
CA PRO A 6 1.66 14.48 8.00
C PRO A 6 1.61 14.82 6.51
N GLY A 7 0.47 15.30 6.04
CA GLY A 7 0.27 15.64 4.64
C GLY A 7 -0.29 14.52 3.79
N VAL A 8 -0.35 13.30 4.30
CA VAL A 8 -0.94 12.17 3.57
C VAL A 8 -2.46 12.24 3.66
N SER A 9 -3.13 12.02 2.53
CA SER A 9 -4.59 12.02 2.46
C SER A 9 -5.09 10.62 2.10
N ILE A 10 -6.13 10.17 2.80
CA ILE A 10 -6.80 8.91 2.47
C ILE A 10 -8.08 9.16 1.67
N ARG A 11 -8.38 10.42 1.37
CA ARG A 11 -9.58 10.77 0.63
C ARG A 11 -9.54 10.12 -0.76
N GLY A 12 -10.63 9.45 -1.11
CA GLY A 12 -10.72 8.80 -2.41
C GLY A 12 -10.03 7.43 -2.51
N ALA A 13 -9.46 6.93 -1.42
CA ALA A 13 -8.88 5.58 -1.44
C ALA A 13 -9.98 4.56 -1.69
N ARG A 14 -9.69 3.60 -2.58
CA ARG A 14 -10.66 2.57 -2.91
C ARG A 14 -10.77 1.55 -1.77
N PRO A 15 -11.94 0.87 -1.65
CA PRO A 15 -12.12 -0.13 -0.59
C PRO A 15 -11.04 -1.20 -0.60
N GLU A 16 -10.59 -1.63 -1.77
CA GLU A 16 -9.54 -2.63 -1.88
C GLU A 16 -8.23 -2.15 -1.23
N ILE A 17 -7.94 -0.86 -1.33
CA ILE A 17 -6.74 -0.30 -0.72
C ILE A 17 -6.90 -0.21 0.80
N ILE A 18 -8.09 0.14 1.28
CA ILE A 18 -8.34 0.15 2.73
C ILE A 18 -8.14 -1.26 3.30
N LEU A 19 -8.66 -2.28 2.61
CA LEU A 19 -8.44 -3.66 3.01
C LEU A 19 -6.96 -4.05 2.99
N ALA A 20 -6.25 -3.64 1.93
CA ALA A 20 -4.82 -3.93 1.83
C ALA A 20 -4.04 -3.29 2.98
N ILE A 21 -4.39 -2.07 3.36
CA ILE A 21 -3.77 -1.40 4.51
C ILE A 21 -3.96 -2.23 5.77
N GLN A 22 -5.15 -2.79 5.97
CA GLN A 22 -5.43 -3.64 7.13
C GLN A 22 -4.58 -4.91 7.11
N ILE A 23 -4.44 -5.53 5.94
CA ILE A 23 -3.63 -6.74 5.79
C ILE A 23 -2.15 -6.44 6.11
N VAL A 24 -1.64 -5.32 5.60
CA VAL A 24 -0.26 -4.91 5.88
C VAL A 24 -0.09 -4.61 7.36
N ALA A 25 -1.05 -3.92 7.97
CA ALA A 25 -0.99 -3.59 9.39
C ALA A 25 -0.93 -4.86 10.24
N ASP A 26 -1.74 -5.86 9.91
CA ASP A 26 -1.74 -7.13 10.64
C ASP A 26 -0.41 -7.87 10.50
N TYR A 27 0.16 -7.88 9.30
CA TYR A 27 1.44 -8.51 9.07
C TYR A 27 2.55 -7.84 9.88
N LEU A 28 2.58 -6.51 9.88
CA LEU A 28 3.58 -5.77 10.65
C LEU A 28 3.39 -5.97 12.15
N ARG A 29 2.14 -6.02 12.60
CA ARG A 29 1.86 -6.23 14.02
C ARG A 29 2.42 -7.57 14.50
N GLU A 30 2.36 -8.61 13.67
CA GLU A 30 2.94 -9.91 14.01
C GLU A 30 4.45 -9.81 14.22
N LYS A 31 5.09 -8.81 13.65
CA LYS A 31 6.51 -8.58 13.77
C LYS A 31 6.83 -7.52 14.83
N GLY A 32 5.83 -7.07 15.58
CA GLY A 32 6.03 -6.02 16.58
C GLY A 32 6.25 -4.64 15.98
N LYS A 33 5.77 -4.39 14.78
CA LYS A 33 5.98 -3.13 14.06
C LYS A 33 4.66 -2.42 13.81
N ASP A 34 4.76 -1.09 13.67
CA ASP A 34 3.64 -0.25 13.27
C ASP A 34 3.70 0.03 11.78
N LEU A 35 2.53 0.24 11.19
CA LEU A 35 2.44 0.66 9.79
C LEU A 35 2.45 2.18 9.72
N ILE A 36 3.38 2.72 8.94
CA ILE A 36 3.49 4.17 8.72
C ILE A 36 3.28 4.43 7.24
N ILE A 37 2.12 4.94 6.88
CA ILE A 37 1.78 5.26 5.50
C ILE A 37 2.41 6.59 5.13
N THR A 38 3.21 6.60 4.07
CA THR A 38 3.96 7.78 3.65
C THR A 38 3.39 8.44 2.42
N SER A 39 2.54 7.75 1.66
CA SER A 39 1.88 8.32 0.49
C SER A 39 0.63 7.51 0.17
N LEU A 40 -0.44 8.17 -0.23
CA LEU A 40 -1.68 7.51 -0.59
C LEU A 40 -2.29 8.22 -1.81
N THR A 41 -3.23 9.15 -1.59
CA THR A 41 -3.90 9.83 -2.71
C THR A 41 -3.45 11.27 -2.88
N GLU A 42 -2.62 11.77 -1.96
CA GLU A 42 -2.20 13.16 -1.95
C GLU A 42 -1.01 13.42 -2.87
N GLY A 43 -0.69 14.69 -3.05
CA GLY A 43 0.55 15.10 -3.68
C GLY A 43 0.48 15.12 -5.20
N LYS A 44 1.64 15.32 -5.81
CA LYS A 44 1.77 15.38 -7.25
C LYS A 44 2.37 14.06 -7.75
N HIS A 45 1.51 13.19 -8.22
CA HIS A 45 1.93 11.96 -8.87
C HIS A 45 1.82 12.14 -10.37
N SER A 46 2.47 11.30 -11.13
CA SER A 46 2.33 11.32 -12.59
C SER A 46 0.88 11.02 -12.97
N SER A 47 0.43 11.53 -14.10
CA SER A 47 -0.96 11.38 -14.51
C SER A 47 -1.40 9.93 -14.66
N GLY A 48 -0.48 9.02 -14.87
CA GLY A 48 -0.80 7.60 -14.94
C GLY A 48 -0.67 6.87 -13.62
N SER A 49 -0.38 7.57 -12.53
CA SER A 49 -0.17 6.92 -11.24
C SER A 49 -1.47 6.39 -10.65
N LEU A 50 -1.42 5.17 -10.11
CA LEU A 50 -2.55 4.58 -9.42
C LEU A 50 -2.86 5.27 -8.10
N HIS A 51 -1.93 6.05 -7.55
CA HIS A 51 -2.22 6.89 -6.38
C HIS A 51 -3.35 7.88 -6.66
N TYR A 52 -3.37 8.47 -7.86
CA TYR A 52 -4.40 9.45 -8.20
C TYR A 52 -5.80 8.84 -8.23
N VAL A 53 -5.91 7.55 -8.56
CA VAL A 53 -7.21 6.90 -8.59
C VAL A 53 -7.49 6.11 -7.32
N GLY A 54 -6.66 6.28 -6.30
CA GLY A 54 -6.88 5.65 -5.00
C GLY A 54 -6.60 4.16 -4.97
N GLN A 55 -5.78 3.66 -5.87
CA GLN A 55 -5.50 2.23 -6.00
C GLN A 55 -4.10 1.84 -5.54
N ALA A 56 -3.40 2.73 -4.84
CA ALA A 56 -2.04 2.44 -4.39
C ALA A 56 -1.71 3.20 -3.11
N PHE A 57 -0.77 2.68 -2.35
CA PHE A 57 -0.20 3.40 -1.22
C PHE A 57 1.24 2.98 -1.00
N ASP A 58 1.99 3.85 -0.34
CA ASP A 58 3.36 3.59 0.04
C ASP A 58 3.48 3.56 1.56
N PHE A 59 4.36 2.70 2.07
CA PHE A 59 4.66 2.71 3.49
C PHE A 59 6.16 2.50 3.69
N ARG A 60 6.63 2.82 4.89
CA ARG A 60 8.05 2.76 5.20
C ARG A 60 8.36 1.53 6.04
N ASP A 61 9.23 0.67 5.52
CA ASP A 61 9.86 -0.39 6.30
C ASP A 61 11.00 -0.97 5.46
N PRO A 62 12.22 -0.41 5.56
CA PRO A 62 13.30 -0.78 4.65
C PRO A 62 13.80 -2.21 4.81
N ASP A 63 13.53 -2.83 5.95
CA ASP A 63 14.05 -4.19 6.24
C ASP A 63 12.98 -5.26 6.13
N LEU A 64 11.81 -4.93 5.60
CA LEU A 64 10.71 -5.87 5.54
C LEU A 64 10.89 -6.90 4.43
N ASP A 65 10.70 -8.17 4.78
CA ASP A 65 10.57 -9.23 3.78
C ASP A 65 9.15 -9.18 3.22
N ILE A 66 9.03 -8.79 1.96
CA ILE A 66 7.72 -8.61 1.33
C ILE A 66 7.13 -9.90 0.78
N THR A 67 7.90 -10.99 0.74
CA THR A 67 7.42 -12.24 0.15
C THR A 67 6.18 -12.80 0.85
N PRO A 68 6.16 -12.95 2.18
CA PRO A 68 4.94 -13.43 2.83
C PRO A 68 3.79 -12.44 2.69
N LEU A 69 4.08 -11.14 2.68
CA LEU A 69 3.06 -10.12 2.53
C LEU A 69 2.39 -10.20 1.15
N SER A 70 3.20 -10.42 0.13
CA SER A 70 2.67 -10.58 -1.23
C SER A 70 1.68 -11.74 -1.30
N LEU A 71 1.98 -12.85 -0.61
CA LEU A 71 1.07 -13.99 -0.56
C LEU A 71 -0.24 -13.64 0.16
N ARG A 72 -0.18 -12.86 1.22
CA ARG A 72 -1.38 -12.45 1.95
C ARG A 72 -2.27 -11.51 1.16
N LEU A 73 -1.65 -10.60 0.39
CA LEU A 73 -2.39 -9.65 -0.42
C LEU A 73 -3.07 -10.32 -1.61
N GLY A 74 -2.41 -11.32 -2.18
CA GLY A 74 -2.99 -12.06 -3.30
C GLY A 74 -2.55 -11.54 -4.65
N ALA A 75 -2.95 -12.25 -5.70
CA ALA A 75 -2.46 -12.02 -7.05
C ALA A 75 -2.92 -10.71 -7.67
N GLU A 76 -3.95 -10.08 -7.10
CA GLU A 76 -4.46 -8.83 -7.66
C GLU A 76 -3.74 -7.60 -7.12
N PHE A 77 -2.77 -7.79 -6.25
CA PHE A 77 -1.95 -6.71 -5.73
C PHE A 77 -0.51 -6.90 -6.16
N ASP A 78 0.11 -5.81 -6.56
CA ASP A 78 1.55 -5.77 -6.82
C ASP A 78 2.22 -5.05 -5.66
N ILE A 79 3.34 -5.58 -5.21
CA ILE A 79 4.11 -5.00 -4.13
C ILE A 79 5.56 -4.88 -4.58
N VAL A 80 6.12 -3.69 -4.40
CA VAL A 80 7.48 -3.39 -4.87
C VAL A 80 8.28 -2.76 -3.74
N ASP A 81 9.44 -3.34 -3.45
CA ASP A 81 10.38 -2.75 -2.51
C ASP A 81 11.22 -1.73 -3.27
N GLU A 82 10.98 -0.45 -3.00
CA GLU A 82 11.69 0.63 -3.67
C GLU A 82 12.79 1.21 -2.78
N LYS A 83 13.24 0.42 -1.81
CA LYS A 83 14.36 0.71 -0.90
C LYS A 83 14.06 1.75 0.16
N THR A 84 13.53 2.91 -0.21
CA THR A 84 13.17 3.94 0.77
C THR A 84 11.74 3.76 1.28
N HIS A 85 10.95 3.03 0.51
CA HIS A 85 9.55 2.75 0.86
C HIS A 85 9.10 1.52 0.10
N ILE A 86 7.96 0.99 0.51
CA ILE A 86 7.34 -0.16 -0.14
C ILE A 86 6.05 0.32 -0.78
N HIS A 87 5.88 0.03 -2.06
CA HIS A 87 4.73 0.44 -2.85
C HIS A 87 3.79 -0.74 -3.01
N VAL A 88 2.51 -0.53 -2.69
CA VAL A 88 1.46 -1.54 -2.85
C VAL A 88 0.40 -0.97 -3.77
N GLU A 89 0.02 -1.72 -4.79
CA GLU A 89 -1.02 -1.27 -5.71
C GLU A 89 -1.98 -2.40 -6.03
N PHE A 90 -3.24 -2.03 -6.25
CA PHE A 90 -4.29 -2.95 -6.64
C PHE A 90 -4.34 -2.99 -8.16
N GLN A 91 -4.02 -4.17 -8.71
CA GLN A 91 -3.99 -4.39 -10.17
C GLN A 91 -4.80 -5.65 -10.46
N PRO A 92 -6.13 -5.56 -10.58
CA PRO A 92 -6.94 -6.75 -10.82
C PRO A 92 -6.51 -7.44 -12.12
N LYS A 93 -6.12 -8.70 -11.98
CA LYS A 93 -5.65 -9.50 -13.11
C LYS A 93 -6.79 -10.24 -13.81
N THR A 94 -7.92 -10.32 -13.16
CA THR A 94 -9.08 -11.05 -13.65
C THR A 94 -10.10 -10.14 -14.30
N GLN A 95 -9.80 -8.87 -14.42
CA GLN A 95 -10.72 -7.91 -14.96
C GLN A 95 -11.04 -8.21 -16.43
N CYS A 96 -12.31 -8.30 -16.74
CA CYS A 96 -12.75 -8.50 -18.12
C CYS A 96 -12.68 -7.20 -18.89
N GLN A 97 -12.34 -7.32 -20.13
CA GLN A 97 -12.21 -6.17 -21.02
C GLN A 97 -13.41 -6.04 -21.96
#